data_70cc23b3ca30481e34cfa2d65cef46e4
#
_entry.id   70cc23b3ca30481e34cfa2d65cef46e4
#
_cell.length_a   1.000
_cell.length_b   1.000
_cell.length_c   1.000
_cell.angle_alpha   90.00
_cell.angle_beta   90.00
_cell.angle_gamma   90.00
#
_symmetry.space_group_name_H-M   'P 1'
#
loop_
_entity.id
_entity.type
_entity.pdbx_description
1 polymer ?
#
loop_
_entity_poly.entity_id
_entity_poly.type
_entity_poly.pdbx_seq_one_letter_code
_entity_poly.pdbx_strand_id
1 'polypeptide(L)'
;ASDVYKRQEEYQKYFQKLRNGGYKLYTSFDQECQKALQSSVDHNLRSFTKKKKGKYELQGAAVSIDNETGNIVAVVGGRGQNDQYNRGYLAIRQPGSSIKPLLDYTPAFDSGVYYPSKVISDRKTSSGPSNADHSYSGSRTIRNAIIHSTNTVAWNVLQKIGVKNGLKYLTNLQFSNLSYLDS
;
A
#
# COMPACT_ATOMS: atom_id res chain seq x y z
N ALA A 1 -5.86 31.53 -12.30
CA ALA A 1 -5.94 31.05 -13.70
C ALA A 1 -4.56 31.19 -14.41
N SER A 2 -3.89 32.35 -14.33
CA SER A 2 -2.60 32.60 -15.02
C SER A 2 -1.47 31.60 -14.65
N ASP A 3 -1.37 31.18 -13.39
CA ASP A 3 -0.31 30.28 -12.94
C ASP A 3 -0.47 28.83 -13.40
N VAL A 4 -1.71 28.39 -13.57
CA VAL A 4 -2.03 27.05 -14.11
C VAL A 4 -1.66 26.99 -15.59
N TYR A 5 -1.97 28.03 -16.37
CA TYR A 5 -1.60 28.11 -17.78
C TYR A 5 -0.09 28.19 -17.99
N LYS A 6 0.62 28.99 -17.21
CA LYS A 6 2.10 29.07 -17.26
C LYS A 6 2.74 27.72 -16.95
N ARG A 7 2.28 27.01 -15.94
CA ARG A 7 2.78 25.65 -15.62
C ARG A 7 2.51 24.67 -16.74
N GLN A 8 1.37 24.80 -17.43
CA GLN A 8 1.00 23.93 -18.54
C GLN A 8 1.87 24.21 -19.79
N GLU A 9 2.18 25.47 -20.08
CA GLU A 9 3.12 25.85 -21.17
C GLU A 9 4.54 25.39 -20.86
N GLU A 10 5.03 25.59 -19.64
CA GLU A 10 6.34 25.08 -19.22
C GLU A 10 6.42 23.56 -19.30
N TYR A 11 5.38 22.85 -18.85
CA TYR A 11 5.30 21.39 -18.95
C TYR A 11 5.41 20.96 -20.42
N GLN A 12 4.63 21.56 -21.31
CA GLN A 12 4.66 21.22 -22.75
C GLN A 12 6.04 21.50 -23.36
N LYS A 13 6.68 22.61 -23.01
CA LYS A 13 8.04 22.95 -23.46
C LYS A 13 9.05 21.88 -23.03
N TYR A 14 9.04 21.49 -21.74
CA TYR A 14 9.96 20.45 -21.24
C TYR A 14 9.64 19.07 -21.78
N PHE A 15 8.37 18.75 -21.96
CA PHE A 15 7.91 17.50 -22.59
C PHE A 15 8.42 17.38 -24.02
N GLN A 16 8.30 18.44 -24.83
CA GLN A 16 8.82 18.46 -26.20
C GLN A 16 10.36 18.38 -26.23
N LYS A 17 11.03 19.05 -25.32
CA LYS A 17 12.48 18.97 -25.17
C LYS A 17 12.94 17.55 -24.84
N LEU A 18 12.28 16.87 -23.89
CA LEU A 18 12.57 15.48 -23.56
C LEU A 18 12.31 14.54 -24.74
N ARG A 19 11.19 14.70 -25.42
CA ARG A 19 10.79 13.83 -26.52
C ARG A 19 11.68 13.94 -27.74
N ASN A 20 12.15 15.14 -28.05
CA ASN A 20 12.89 15.44 -29.29
C ASN A 20 14.40 15.65 -29.04
N GLY A 21 14.85 15.65 -27.80
CA GLY A 21 16.22 16.02 -27.42
C GLY A 21 17.25 14.89 -27.51
N GLY A 22 16.88 13.70 -28.00
CA GLY A 22 17.81 12.57 -28.15
C GLY A 22 18.30 11.97 -26.82
N TYR A 23 17.61 12.25 -25.71
CA TYR A 23 17.98 11.75 -24.39
C TYR A 23 17.86 10.23 -24.31
N LYS A 24 18.80 9.58 -23.64
CA LYS A 24 18.72 8.17 -23.26
C LYS A 24 18.32 8.09 -21.79
N LEU A 25 17.23 7.39 -21.50
CA LEU A 25 16.74 7.18 -20.14
C LEU A 25 17.15 5.79 -19.67
N TYR A 26 17.95 5.72 -18.63
CA TYR A 26 18.29 4.46 -17.95
C TYR A 26 17.41 4.32 -16.73
N THR A 27 16.66 3.24 -16.65
CA THR A 27 15.71 2.97 -15.57
C THR A 27 16.06 1.67 -14.88
N SER A 28 15.52 1.46 -13.69
CA SER A 28 15.60 0.20 -12.95
C SER A 28 14.57 -0.85 -13.44
N PHE A 29 13.69 -0.49 -14.38
CA PHE A 29 12.66 -1.40 -14.86
C PHE A 29 13.25 -2.62 -15.58
N ASP A 30 12.78 -3.81 -15.18
CA ASP A 30 13.05 -5.07 -15.84
C ASP A 30 11.88 -5.43 -16.76
N GLN A 31 12.19 -5.71 -18.03
CA GLN A 31 11.17 -5.96 -19.03
C GLN A 31 10.43 -7.30 -18.81
N GLU A 32 11.13 -8.31 -18.33
CA GLU A 32 10.53 -9.63 -18.07
C GLU A 32 9.66 -9.59 -16.82
N CYS A 33 10.14 -8.95 -15.75
CA CYS A 33 9.33 -8.67 -14.56
C CYS A 33 8.08 -7.87 -14.90
N GLN A 34 8.19 -6.85 -15.76
CA GLN A 34 7.05 -6.04 -16.18
C GLN A 34 5.99 -6.86 -16.92
N LYS A 35 6.41 -7.72 -17.86
CA LYS A 35 5.50 -8.62 -18.60
C LYS A 35 4.84 -9.64 -17.67
N ALA A 36 5.62 -10.25 -16.80
CA ALA A 36 5.13 -11.24 -15.84
C ALA A 36 4.12 -10.62 -14.86
N LEU A 37 4.41 -9.43 -14.33
CA LEU A 37 3.52 -8.72 -13.40
C LEU A 37 2.19 -8.33 -14.09
N GLN A 38 2.23 -7.78 -15.31
CA GLN A 38 1.03 -7.45 -16.08
C GLN A 38 0.19 -8.70 -16.37
N SER A 39 0.83 -9.76 -16.85
CA SER A 39 0.17 -11.05 -17.12
C SER A 39 -0.50 -11.61 -15.87
N SER A 40 0.17 -11.54 -14.71
CA SER A 40 -0.37 -12.01 -13.43
C SER A 40 -1.61 -11.21 -13.01
N VAL A 41 -1.59 -9.88 -13.12
CA VAL A 41 -2.75 -9.03 -12.80
C VAL A 41 -3.93 -9.37 -13.73
N ASP A 42 -3.69 -9.45 -15.03
CA ASP A 42 -4.74 -9.72 -16.01
C ASP A 42 -5.32 -11.15 -15.84
N HIS A 43 -4.46 -12.15 -15.60
CA HIS A 43 -4.86 -13.53 -15.38
C HIS A 43 -5.70 -13.70 -14.11
N ASN A 44 -5.26 -13.14 -12.98
CA ASN A 44 -5.97 -13.29 -11.71
C ASN A 44 -7.33 -12.57 -11.70
N LEU A 45 -7.49 -11.54 -12.51
CA LEU A 45 -8.74 -10.79 -12.63
C LEU A 45 -9.60 -11.23 -13.84
N ARG A 46 -9.23 -12.27 -14.57
CA ARG A 46 -9.89 -12.68 -15.82
C ARG A 46 -11.37 -13.00 -15.69
N SER A 47 -11.81 -13.48 -14.52
CA SER A 47 -13.22 -13.80 -14.25
C SER A 47 -14.12 -12.57 -14.17
N PHE A 48 -13.54 -11.38 -13.93
CA PHE A 48 -14.28 -10.12 -13.86
C PHE A 48 -14.31 -9.46 -15.24
N THR A 49 -15.31 -9.78 -16.03
CA THR A 49 -15.38 -9.38 -17.46
C THR A 49 -16.12 -8.07 -17.73
N LYS A 50 -16.84 -7.54 -16.73
CA LYS A 50 -17.66 -6.35 -16.89
C LYS A 50 -16.84 -5.13 -17.28
N LYS A 51 -17.28 -4.43 -18.34
CA LYS A 51 -16.64 -3.24 -18.88
C LYS A 51 -17.59 -2.06 -18.93
N LYS A 52 -17.04 -0.85 -18.73
CA LYS A 52 -17.70 0.42 -18.96
C LYS A 52 -16.81 1.31 -19.82
N LYS A 53 -17.36 1.84 -20.92
CA LYS A 53 -16.60 2.67 -21.90
C LYS A 53 -15.30 1.99 -22.36
N GLY A 54 -15.35 0.68 -22.66
CA GLY A 54 -14.20 -0.09 -23.14
C GLY A 54 -13.16 -0.50 -22.09
N LYS A 55 -13.28 -0.02 -20.84
CA LYS A 55 -12.37 -0.35 -19.72
C LYS A 55 -13.03 -1.32 -18.75
N TYR A 56 -12.25 -2.24 -18.16
CA TYR A 56 -12.75 -3.11 -17.10
C TYR A 56 -13.21 -2.28 -15.91
N GLU A 57 -14.39 -2.58 -15.34
CA GLU A 57 -14.89 -1.90 -14.14
C GLU A 57 -14.03 -2.26 -12.93
N LEU A 58 -13.68 -3.54 -12.76
CA LEU A 58 -12.73 -3.97 -11.75
C LEU A 58 -11.31 -3.81 -12.27
N GLN A 59 -10.53 -3.01 -11.60
CA GLN A 59 -9.14 -2.74 -11.88
C GLN A 59 -8.24 -3.37 -10.82
N GLY A 60 -6.98 -3.62 -11.17
CA GLY A 60 -5.94 -4.03 -10.26
C GLY A 60 -4.65 -3.30 -10.60
N ALA A 61 -3.84 -3.05 -9.58
CA ALA A 61 -2.52 -2.46 -9.73
C ALA A 61 -1.51 -3.24 -8.89
N ALA A 62 -0.26 -3.25 -9.30
CA ALA A 62 0.81 -3.91 -8.58
C ALA A 62 2.14 -3.18 -8.82
N VAL A 63 3.03 -3.25 -7.83
CA VAL A 63 4.40 -2.74 -7.90
C VAL A 63 5.33 -3.85 -7.46
N SER A 64 6.39 -4.09 -8.22
CA SER A 64 7.46 -5.01 -7.85
C SER A 64 8.71 -4.22 -7.50
N ILE A 65 9.29 -4.53 -6.35
CA ILE A 65 10.49 -3.90 -5.80
C ILE A 65 11.55 -4.98 -5.63
N ASP A 66 12.75 -4.69 -6.09
CA ASP A 66 13.91 -5.52 -5.79
C ASP A 66 14.33 -5.32 -4.33
N ASN A 67 14.34 -6.40 -3.55
CA ASN A 67 14.62 -6.34 -2.12
C ASN A 67 16.08 -6.00 -1.79
N GLU A 68 17.01 -6.25 -2.70
CA GLU A 68 18.44 -5.97 -2.48
C GLU A 68 18.76 -4.49 -2.69
N THR A 69 18.17 -3.90 -3.72
CA THR A 69 18.46 -2.51 -4.13
C THR A 69 17.40 -1.50 -3.69
N GLY A 70 16.19 -1.97 -3.36
CA GLY A 70 15.02 -1.12 -3.10
C GLY A 70 14.44 -0.47 -4.37
N ASN A 71 14.95 -0.80 -5.55
CA ASN A 71 14.50 -0.23 -6.79
C ASN A 71 13.18 -0.83 -7.26
N ILE A 72 12.32 0.01 -7.87
CA ILE A 72 11.11 -0.47 -8.54
C ILE A 72 11.52 -1.09 -9.88
N VAL A 73 11.24 -2.37 -10.07
CA VAL A 73 11.57 -3.14 -11.28
C VAL A 73 10.37 -3.37 -12.20
N ALA A 74 9.14 -3.27 -11.69
CA ALA A 74 7.93 -3.34 -12.50
C ALA A 74 6.76 -2.58 -11.85
N VAL A 75 5.88 -2.00 -12.66
CA VAL A 75 4.66 -1.30 -12.21
C VAL A 75 3.51 -1.61 -13.14
N VAL A 76 2.42 -2.13 -12.60
CA VAL A 76 1.16 -2.31 -13.31
C VAL A 76 0.14 -1.34 -12.74
N GLY A 77 -0.30 -0.39 -13.56
CA GLY A 77 -1.26 0.65 -13.17
C GLY A 77 -2.73 0.30 -13.40
N GLY A 78 -3.01 -0.80 -14.09
CA GLY A 78 -4.37 -1.21 -14.43
C GLY A 78 -4.42 -2.47 -15.28
N ARG A 79 -5.62 -2.97 -15.55
CA ARG A 79 -5.87 -4.11 -16.43
C ARG A 79 -5.87 -3.68 -17.88
N GLY A 80 -5.19 -4.45 -18.73
CA GLY A 80 -5.06 -4.15 -20.14
C GLY A 80 -4.23 -2.87 -20.39
N GLN A 81 -4.08 -2.51 -21.68
CA GLN A 81 -3.18 -1.42 -22.08
C GLN A 81 -3.86 -0.05 -22.28
N ASN A 82 -5.17 0.05 -22.09
CA ASN A 82 -5.96 1.22 -22.53
C ASN A 82 -6.29 2.21 -21.40
N ASP A 83 -5.71 2.06 -20.20
CA ASP A 83 -5.94 2.99 -19.10
C ASP A 83 -4.67 3.81 -18.81
N GLN A 84 -4.73 5.11 -19.02
CA GLN A 84 -3.61 6.03 -18.76
C GLN A 84 -3.43 6.34 -17.26
N TYR A 85 -4.41 6.02 -16.41
CA TYR A 85 -4.34 6.25 -14.98
C TYR A 85 -3.55 5.13 -14.29
N ASN A 86 -2.32 5.43 -13.89
CA ASN A 86 -1.47 4.48 -13.20
C ASN A 86 -1.83 4.41 -11.70
N ARG A 87 -2.61 3.40 -11.33
CA ARG A 87 -3.05 3.17 -9.94
C ARG A 87 -1.92 2.67 -9.04
N GLY A 88 -0.83 2.18 -9.62
CA GLY A 88 0.31 1.68 -8.86
C GLY A 88 1.00 2.76 -8.02
N TYR A 89 0.91 4.04 -8.43
CA TYR A 89 1.49 5.15 -7.68
C TYR A 89 0.59 6.39 -7.55
N LEU A 90 -0.51 6.49 -8.31
CA LEU A 90 -1.42 7.64 -8.24
C LEU A 90 -2.63 7.41 -7.34
N ALA A 91 -3.03 6.13 -7.15
CA ALA A 91 -4.21 5.84 -6.36
C ALA A 91 -3.91 5.93 -4.87
N ILE A 92 -4.68 6.77 -4.18
CA ILE A 92 -4.69 6.82 -2.72
C ILE A 92 -5.78 5.86 -2.25
N ARG A 93 -5.40 4.87 -1.45
CA ARG A 93 -6.29 3.84 -0.92
C ARG A 93 -5.96 3.55 0.54
N GLN A 94 -6.98 3.18 1.30
CA GLN A 94 -6.77 2.63 2.63
C GLN A 94 -6.04 1.29 2.52
N PRO A 95 -4.93 1.10 3.24
CA PRO A 95 -4.11 -0.11 3.16
C PRO A 95 -4.78 -1.32 3.81
N GLY A 96 -5.81 -1.10 4.64
CA GLY A 96 -6.42 -2.16 5.43
C GLY A 96 -5.39 -2.82 6.36
N SER A 97 -5.54 -4.12 6.58
CA SER A 97 -4.67 -4.87 7.50
C SER A 97 -3.20 -4.98 7.07
N SER A 98 -2.85 -4.60 5.84
CA SER A 98 -1.45 -4.57 5.40
C SER A 98 -0.63 -3.50 6.10
N ILE A 99 -1.26 -2.52 6.75
CA ILE A 99 -0.57 -1.49 7.54
C ILE A 99 -0.12 -1.99 8.91
N LYS A 100 -0.75 -3.03 9.47
CA LYS A 100 -0.49 -3.51 10.84
C LYS A 100 0.99 -3.77 11.14
N PRO A 101 1.77 -4.40 10.27
CA PRO A 101 3.20 -4.56 10.52
C PRO A 101 3.92 -3.25 10.77
N LEU A 102 3.59 -2.19 10.02
CA LEU A 102 4.28 -0.90 10.09
C LEU A 102 3.75 0.01 11.21
N LEU A 103 2.42 0.03 11.41
CA LEU A 103 1.75 0.92 12.35
C LEU A 103 1.74 0.37 13.78
N ASP A 104 1.45 -0.94 13.93
CA ASP A 104 1.18 -1.56 15.22
C ASP A 104 2.41 -2.30 15.75
N TYR A 105 2.97 -3.22 14.93
CA TYR A 105 3.92 -4.21 15.43
C TYR A 105 5.38 -3.75 15.35
N THR A 106 5.80 -3.03 14.31
CA THR A 106 7.18 -2.51 14.24
C THR A 106 7.49 -1.56 15.41
N PRO A 107 6.70 -0.51 15.68
CA PRO A 107 6.97 0.35 16.84
C PRO A 107 6.85 -0.40 18.17
N ALA A 108 5.98 -1.41 18.26
CA ALA A 108 5.87 -2.23 19.46
C ALA A 108 7.13 -3.05 19.71
N PHE A 109 7.68 -3.69 18.68
CA PHE A 109 8.92 -4.47 18.80
C PHE A 109 10.14 -3.58 19.06
N ASP A 110 10.21 -2.44 18.39
CA ASP A 110 11.31 -1.47 18.58
C ASP A 110 11.35 -0.90 19.99
N SER A 111 10.21 -0.83 20.68
CA SER A 111 10.15 -0.42 22.11
C SER A 111 10.86 -1.38 23.07
N GLY A 112 11.20 -2.61 22.63
CA GLY A 112 11.78 -3.67 23.46
C GLY A 112 10.81 -4.30 24.46
N VAL A 113 9.57 -3.78 24.58
CA VAL A 113 8.55 -4.27 25.52
C VAL A 113 7.72 -5.40 24.94
N TYR A 114 7.60 -5.42 23.61
CA TYR A 114 6.82 -6.41 22.87
C TYR A 114 7.74 -7.33 22.06
N TYR A 115 7.33 -8.58 21.93
CA TYR A 115 8.07 -9.61 21.19
C TYR A 115 7.06 -10.64 20.64
N PRO A 116 7.43 -11.44 19.62
CA PRO A 116 6.48 -12.31 18.92
C PRO A 116 5.72 -13.32 19.78
N SER A 117 6.33 -13.83 20.86
CA SER A 117 5.68 -14.78 21.78
C SER A 117 4.89 -14.12 22.91
N LYS A 118 4.87 -12.78 23.01
CA LYS A 118 4.07 -12.06 24.01
C LYS A 118 2.58 -12.31 23.78
N VAL A 119 1.86 -12.65 24.86
CA VAL A 119 0.43 -12.91 24.83
C VAL A 119 -0.33 -11.60 25.07
N ILE A 120 -1.30 -11.33 24.20
CA ILE A 120 -2.18 -10.15 24.22
C ILE A 120 -3.63 -10.61 24.24
N SER A 121 -4.50 -9.81 24.84
CA SER A 121 -5.95 -10.06 24.89
C SER A 121 -6.54 -10.07 23.45
N ASP A 122 -7.29 -11.13 23.15
CA ASP A 122 -8.12 -11.29 21.94
C ASP A 122 -9.57 -11.45 22.39
N ARG A 123 -10.15 -10.38 22.89
CA ARG A 123 -11.55 -10.33 23.38
C ARG A 123 -12.27 -9.16 22.70
N LYS A 124 -13.57 -9.34 22.49
CA LYS A 124 -14.43 -8.25 22.04
C LYS A 124 -14.44 -7.15 23.10
N THR A 125 -14.26 -5.91 22.66
CA THR A 125 -14.38 -4.72 23.53
C THR A 125 -15.47 -3.80 22.98
N SER A 126 -15.99 -2.93 23.82
CA SER A 126 -17.02 -1.96 23.43
C SER A 126 -16.50 -0.86 22.51
N SER A 127 -15.20 -0.55 22.58
CA SER A 127 -14.56 0.56 21.87
C SER A 127 -13.59 0.13 20.75
N GLY A 128 -13.22 -1.16 20.70
CA GLY A 128 -12.29 -1.68 19.70
C GLY A 128 -12.96 -2.36 18.51
N PRO A 129 -12.20 -2.65 17.46
CA PRO A 129 -12.70 -3.32 16.26
C PRO A 129 -13.08 -4.77 16.53
N SER A 130 -13.98 -5.31 15.74
CA SER A 130 -14.24 -6.75 15.68
C SER A 130 -13.18 -7.46 14.82
N ASN A 131 -12.87 -8.73 15.15
CA ASN A 131 -12.14 -9.60 14.24
C ASN A 131 -12.98 -9.87 12.97
N ALA A 132 -12.33 -10.11 11.85
CA ALA A 132 -13.01 -10.29 10.57
C ALA A 132 -13.95 -11.50 10.53
N ASP A 133 -13.59 -12.55 11.26
CA ASP A 133 -14.37 -13.79 11.42
C ASP A 133 -15.34 -13.75 12.60
N HIS A 134 -15.40 -12.62 13.32
CA HIS A 134 -16.17 -12.43 14.55
C HIS A 134 -15.84 -13.45 15.68
N SER A 135 -14.70 -14.17 15.59
CA SER A 135 -14.22 -15.10 16.60
C SER A 135 -13.19 -14.45 17.53
N TYR A 136 -13.13 -14.94 18.76
CA TYR A 136 -12.25 -14.41 19.81
C TYR A 136 -11.68 -15.57 20.64
N SER A 137 -10.36 -15.69 20.70
CA SER A 137 -9.68 -16.77 21.42
C SER A 137 -9.41 -16.46 22.92
N GLY A 138 -9.88 -15.30 23.41
CA GLY A 138 -9.60 -14.82 24.74
C GLY A 138 -8.21 -14.19 24.88
N SER A 139 -7.18 -14.88 24.40
CA SER A 139 -5.80 -14.39 24.35
C SER A 139 -5.04 -15.08 23.21
N ARG A 140 -4.02 -14.40 22.68
CA ARG A 140 -3.26 -14.86 21.53
C ARG A 140 -1.84 -14.30 21.56
N THR A 141 -0.83 -15.05 21.11
CA THR A 141 0.50 -14.48 20.91
C THR A 141 0.50 -13.47 19.77
N ILE A 142 1.38 -12.49 19.81
CA ILE A 142 1.51 -11.50 18.72
C ILE A 142 1.83 -12.22 17.39
N ARG A 143 2.72 -13.22 17.38
CA ARG A 143 3.00 -14.02 16.17
C ARG A 143 1.73 -14.63 15.59
N ASN A 144 0.90 -15.26 16.42
CA ASN A 144 -0.35 -15.85 15.98
C ASN A 144 -1.34 -14.78 15.49
N ALA A 145 -1.38 -13.63 16.14
CA ALA A 145 -2.22 -12.50 15.74
C ALA A 145 -1.81 -11.92 14.38
N ILE A 146 -0.51 -11.86 14.08
CA ILE A 146 -0.01 -11.45 12.77
C ILE A 146 -0.42 -12.45 11.69
N ILE A 147 -0.23 -13.75 11.94
CA ILE A 147 -0.60 -14.83 11.00
C ILE A 147 -2.09 -14.76 10.63
N HIS A 148 -2.97 -14.52 11.61
CA HIS A 148 -4.42 -14.47 11.40
C HIS A 148 -4.98 -13.06 11.19
N SER A 149 -4.10 -12.06 11.13
CA SER A 149 -4.50 -10.64 10.99
C SER A 149 -5.54 -10.19 12.03
N THR A 150 -5.38 -10.60 13.30
CA THR A 150 -6.33 -10.37 14.38
C THR A 150 -6.44 -8.88 14.71
N ASN A 151 -7.62 -8.29 14.53
CA ASN A 151 -7.84 -6.86 14.69
C ASN A 151 -7.77 -6.42 16.16
N THR A 152 -8.38 -7.19 17.08
CA THR A 152 -8.39 -6.88 18.52
C THR A 152 -6.99 -6.81 19.11
N VAL A 153 -6.10 -7.71 18.71
CA VAL A 153 -4.71 -7.73 19.19
C VAL A 153 -3.93 -6.55 18.63
N ALA A 154 -4.04 -6.28 17.34
CA ALA A 154 -3.39 -5.13 16.70
C ALA A 154 -3.80 -3.82 17.37
N TRP A 155 -5.12 -3.62 17.54
CA TRP A 155 -5.68 -2.46 18.23
C TRP A 155 -5.17 -2.34 19.67
N ASN A 156 -5.16 -3.44 20.46
CA ASN A 156 -4.66 -3.45 21.83
C ASN A 156 -3.18 -3.07 21.89
N VAL A 157 -2.36 -3.55 20.96
CA VAL A 157 -0.94 -3.21 20.88
C VAL A 157 -0.79 -1.72 20.56
N LEU A 158 -1.49 -1.20 19.52
CA LEU A 158 -1.44 0.20 19.13
C LEU A 158 -1.86 1.14 20.26
N GLN A 159 -2.96 0.82 20.97
CA GLN A 159 -3.40 1.63 22.12
C GLN A 159 -2.35 1.68 23.23
N LYS A 160 -1.64 0.58 23.47
CA LYS A 160 -0.61 0.50 24.54
C LYS A 160 0.67 1.23 24.18
N ILE A 161 1.11 1.18 22.93
CA ILE A 161 2.30 1.94 22.49
C ILE A 161 1.97 3.41 22.21
N GLY A 162 0.69 3.73 22.02
CA GLY A 162 0.17 5.06 21.69
C GLY A 162 0.10 5.28 20.18
N VAL A 163 -1.07 5.70 19.68
CA VAL A 163 -1.34 5.96 18.25
C VAL A 163 -0.32 6.92 17.65
N LYS A 164 0.07 7.98 18.36
CA LYS A 164 1.08 8.95 17.91
C LYS A 164 2.43 8.29 17.61
N ASN A 165 2.82 7.30 18.41
CA ASN A 165 4.07 6.56 18.18
C ASN A 165 3.98 5.71 16.91
N GLY A 166 2.88 4.99 16.68
CA GLY A 166 2.65 4.26 15.46
C GLY A 166 2.70 5.16 14.23
N LEU A 167 1.95 6.27 14.24
CA LEU A 167 1.92 7.24 13.14
C LEU A 167 3.28 7.86 12.84
N LYS A 168 4.14 8.06 13.86
CA LYS A 168 5.51 8.56 13.66
C LYS A 168 6.35 7.63 12.76
N TYR A 169 6.18 6.32 12.89
CA TYR A 169 6.86 5.35 12.00
C TYR A 169 6.41 5.51 10.55
N LEU A 170 5.11 5.68 10.30
CA LEU A 170 4.59 5.92 8.97
C LEU A 170 5.09 7.25 8.39
N THR A 171 5.13 8.31 9.22
CA THR A 171 5.69 9.61 8.81
C THR A 171 7.17 9.48 8.43
N ASN A 172 7.96 8.75 9.21
CA ASN A 172 9.37 8.51 8.91
C ASN A 172 9.56 7.72 7.61
N LEU A 173 8.60 6.87 7.25
CA LEU A 173 8.54 6.15 5.96
C LEU A 173 7.93 7.01 4.83
N GLN A 174 7.73 8.32 5.07
CA GLN A 174 7.22 9.29 4.10
C GLN A 174 5.78 9.02 3.59
N PHE A 175 4.94 8.37 4.41
CA PHE A 175 3.51 8.32 4.13
C PHE A 175 2.93 9.74 4.23
N SER A 176 2.33 10.24 3.14
CA SER A 176 1.90 11.64 3.02
C SER A 176 0.42 11.87 3.37
N ASN A 177 -0.41 10.84 3.31
CA ASN A 177 -1.85 10.95 3.53
C ASN A 177 -2.25 10.22 4.81
N LEU A 178 -1.76 10.73 5.95
CA LEU A 178 -2.08 10.20 7.26
C LEU A 178 -3.11 11.10 7.94
N SER A 179 -4.16 10.52 8.48
CA SER A 179 -5.20 11.19 9.25
C SER A 179 -5.36 10.51 10.62
N TYR A 180 -5.56 11.31 11.67
CA TYR A 180 -5.91 10.77 13.00
C TYR A 180 -7.27 10.06 13.02
N LEU A 181 -8.09 10.23 11.98
CA LEU A 181 -9.37 9.55 11.83
C LEU A 181 -9.20 8.14 11.25
N ASP A 182 -8.00 7.79 10.76
CA ASP A 182 -7.68 6.48 10.21
C ASP A 182 -7.09 5.51 11.26
N SER A 183 -7.06 5.92 12.53
CA SER A 183 -6.48 5.18 13.67
C SER A 183 -7.53 4.59 14.61
#